data_fda9da4b9c6df88e8fa0fb8bdf74b779
#
_entry.id   fda9da4b9c6df88e8fa0fb8bdf74b779
#
_cell.length_a   1.000
_cell.length_b   1.000
_cell.length_c   1.000
_cell.angle_alpha   90.00
_cell.angle_beta   90.00
_cell.angle_gamma   90.00
#
_symmetry.space_group_name_H-M   'P 1'
#
loop_
_entity.id
_entity.type
_entity.pdbx_description
1 polymer ?
#
loop_
_entity_poly.entity_id
_entity_poly.type
_entity_poly.pdbx_seq_one_letter_code
_entity_poly.pdbx_strand_id
1 'polypeptide(L)'
;MYRDAVASRKINVDATAALVHAAQRMSHPPRFVHASSTAVYGVRNPHRCSDLLRADTVPKPYDAYGRQKLEAETAVRASSLEWTILRLGAVLSVEPPAASLDLDALFFDRSLPADGRTQTVDVRDAAAAFTAATTADVAGTIMLVGGDPSHRLRQGEIGSAIATEYGFASGLPAGRPGNPDIDEGWFTTDWMDTVEAQRRLSFQHHSWPDMLAEIRDRIGWKRLPTRLLTPIVRPLLRRRLTMRTAGPGRYADPWEAARIRFGDPITRG
;
A
#
# COMPACT_ATOMS: atom_id res chain seq x y z
N MET A 1 9.46 2.08 -7.58
CA MET A 1 9.12 3.31 -6.86
C MET A 1 10.40 4.06 -6.46
N TYR A 2 11.28 3.56 -5.62
CA TYR A 2 12.48 4.29 -5.15
C TYR A 2 13.76 4.12 -6.00
N ARG A 3 13.81 3.18 -6.95
CA ARG A 3 15.04 2.87 -7.73
C ARG A 3 15.50 3.98 -8.68
N ASP A 4 14.56 4.70 -9.27
CA ASP A 4 14.83 5.79 -10.21
C ASP A 4 13.87 6.96 -9.92
N ALA A 5 14.39 7.98 -9.25
CA ALA A 5 13.61 9.14 -8.83
C ALA A 5 13.15 9.98 -10.04
N VAL A 6 13.96 10.03 -11.10
CA VAL A 6 13.61 10.79 -12.32
C VAL A 6 12.49 10.10 -13.09
N ALA A 7 12.60 8.76 -13.30
CA ALA A 7 11.53 8.00 -13.95
C ALA A 7 10.26 8.01 -13.10
N SER A 8 10.38 7.88 -11.76
CA SER A 8 9.26 7.97 -10.84
C SER A 8 8.52 9.30 -10.97
N ARG A 9 9.24 10.42 -10.98
CA ARG A 9 8.65 11.75 -11.15
C ARG A 9 7.96 11.90 -12.51
N LYS A 10 8.61 11.47 -13.60
CA LYS A 10 7.99 11.48 -14.94
C LYS A 10 6.65 10.76 -14.97
N ILE A 11 6.54 9.61 -14.29
CA ILE A 11 5.31 8.82 -14.27
C ILE A 11 4.28 9.44 -13.34
N ASN A 12 4.66 9.82 -12.12
CA ASN A 12 3.70 10.25 -11.11
C ASN A 12 3.24 11.70 -11.29
N VAL A 13 4.12 12.59 -11.73
CA VAL A 13 3.86 14.03 -11.80
C VAL A 13 3.66 14.46 -13.24
N ASP A 14 4.70 14.32 -14.09
CA ASP A 14 4.71 14.90 -15.43
C ASP A 14 3.64 14.26 -16.32
N ALA A 15 3.48 12.93 -16.26
CA ALA A 15 2.45 12.23 -17.01
C ALA A 15 1.04 12.62 -16.54
N THR A 16 0.82 12.78 -15.21
CA THR A 16 -0.47 13.24 -14.69
C THR A 16 -0.78 14.66 -15.18
N ALA A 17 0.18 15.58 -15.10
CA ALA A 17 0.00 16.95 -15.60
C ALA A 17 -0.30 16.98 -17.10
N ALA A 18 0.41 16.17 -17.90
CA ALA A 18 0.17 16.07 -19.33
C ALA A 18 -1.23 15.51 -19.66
N LEU A 19 -1.69 14.50 -18.93
CA LEU A 19 -3.05 13.94 -19.08
C LEU A 19 -4.12 14.96 -18.72
N VAL A 20 -3.97 15.67 -17.60
CA VAL A 20 -4.88 16.76 -17.18
C VAL A 20 -4.95 17.83 -18.26
N HIS A 21 -3.79 18.28 -18.75
CA HIS A 21 -3.73 19.30 -19.81
C HIS A 21 -4.41 18.83 -21.10
N ALA A 22 -4.16 17.60 -21.52
CA ALA A 22 -4.80 17.02 -22.70
C ALA A 22 -6.33 16.92 -22.54
N ALA A 23 -6.80 16.44 -21.37
CA ALA A 23 -8.23 16.31 -21.07
C ALA A 23 -8.96 17.66 -21.07
N GLN A 24 -8.37 18.71 -20.51
CA GLN A 24 -8.93 20.05 -20.51
C GLN A 24 -9.12 20.66 -21.91
N ARG A 25 -8.33 20.22 -22.88
CA ARG A 25 -8.38 20.72 -24.26
C ARG A 25 -9.39 20.00 -25.15
N MET A 26 -10.03 18.97 -24.65
CA MET A 26 -11.04 18.24 -25.39
C MET A 26 -12.31 19.12 -25.53
N SER A 27 -13.02 19.00 -26.65
CA SER A 27 -14.31 19.67 -26.85
C SER A 27 -15.36 19.28 -25.81
N HIS A 28 -15.25 18.05 -25.30
CA HIS A 28 -16.05 17.53 -24.20
C HIS A 28 -15.08 16.99 -23.15
N PRO A 29 -14.66 17.80 -22.19
CA PRO A 29 -13.72 17.38 -21.16
C PRO A 29 -14.29 16.20 -20.34
N PRO A 30 -13.55 15.11 -20.19
CA PRO A 30 -14.02 13.97 -19.42
C PRO A 30 -13.91 14.22 -17.92
N ARG A 31 -14.65 13.45 -17.13
CA ARG A 31 -14.38 13.33 -15.70
C ARG A 31 -13.02 12.68 -15.49
N PHE A 32 -12.21 13.22 -14.58
CA PHE A 32 -10.86 12.79 -14.30
C PHE A 32 -10.78 12.10 -12.93
N VAL A 33 -10.61 10.78 -12.91
CA VAL A 33 -10.45 10.02 -11.67
C VAL A 33 -8.96 9.71 -11.48
N HIS A 34 -8.38 10.28 -10.40
CA HIS A 34 -6.94 10.18 -10.13
C HIS A 34 -6.61 9.15 -9.06
N ALA A 35 -5.67 8.25 -9.37
CA ALA A 35 -5.11 7.30 -8.41
C ALA A 35 -4.04 7.97 -7.56
N SER A 36 -4.36 8.25 -6.31
CA SER A 36 -3.41 8.71 -5.30
C SER A 36 -3.12 7.64 -4.24
N SER A 37 -2.51 7.99 -3.14
CA SER A 37 -2.07 7.06 -2.09
C SER A 37 -2.20 7.68 -0.72
N THR A 38 -2.38 6.85 0.31
CA THR A 38 -2.26 7.26 1.72
C THR A 38 -0.87 7.79 2.09
N ALA A 39 0.16 7.53 1.27
CA ALA A 39 1.50 8.07 1.47
C ALA A 39 1.57 9.62 1.49
N VAL A 40 0.57 10.31 0.94
CA VAL A 40 0.46 11.78 1.03
C VAL A 40 0.32 12.28 2.47
N TYR A 41 -0.15 11.45 3.40
CA TYR A 41 -0.33 11.83 4.81
C TYR A 41 0.95 11.67 5.65
N GLY A 42 1.97 10.99 5.10
CA GLY A 42 3.24 10.76 5.76
C GLY A 42 3.23 9.62 6.78
N VAL A 43 4.22 9.63 7.64
CA VAL A 43 4.40 8.58 8.65
C VAL A 43 3.32 8.66 9.74
N ARG A 44 2.88 7.49 10.23
CA ARG A 44 1.84 7.38 11.25
C ARG A 44 2.29 6.43 12.35
N ASN A 45 2.56 6.99 13.52
CA ASN A 45 2.91 6.22 14.72
C ASN A 45 1.63 5.77 15.46
N PRO A 46 1.29 4.47 15.47
CA PRO A 46 0.04 3.99 16.08
C PRO A 46 0.00 4.12 17.60
N HIS A 47 1.13 4.42 18.24
CA HIS A 47 1.20 4.68 19.68
C HIS A 47 0.84 6.14 20.02
N ARG A 48 0.88 7.04 19.04
CA ARG A 48 0.56 8.48 19.20
C ARG A 48 -0.70 8.90 18.47
N CYS A 49 -1.08 8.18 17.42
CA CYS A 49 -2.29 8.40 16.63
C CYS A 49 -3.26 7.25 16.87
N SER A 50 -4.33 7.45 17.65
CA SER A 50 -5.34 6.41 17.94
C SER A 50 -6.48 6.41 16.93
N ASP A 51 -6.77 7.54 16.31
CA ASP A 51 -7.84 7.77 15.36
C ASP A 51 -7.57 7.14 13.98
N LEU A 52 -8.64 6.93 13.23
CA LEU A 52 -8.57 6.52 11.83
C LEU A 52 -8.11 7.68 10.96
N LEU A 53 -7.33 7.36 9.91
CA LEU A 53 -6.97 8.31 8.88
C LEU A 53 -8.22 8.76 8.13
N ARG A 54 -8.41 10.05 7.94
CA ARG A 54 -9.56 10.65 7.28
C ARG A 54 -9.14 11.35 5.98
N ALA A 55 -10.08 11.52 5.05
CA ALA A 55 -9.80 12.20 3.79
C ALA A 55 -9.40 13.67 3.99
N ASP A 56 -9.92 14.31 5.03
CA ASP A 56 -9.64 15.71 5.43
C ASP A 56 -8.38 15.84 6.33
N THR A 57 -7.73 14.75 6.70
CA THR A 57 -6.43 14.82 7.40
C THR A 57 -5.43 15.62 6.57
N VAL A 58 -4.73 16.55 7.22
CA VAL A 58 -3.76 17.43 6.54
C VAL A 58 -2.61 16.59 5.96
N PRO A 59 -2.35 16.64 4.65
CA PRO A 59 -1.23 15.94 4.04
C PRO A 59 0.13 16.45 4.58
N LYS A 60 1.00 15.50 4.92
CA LYS A 60 2.37 15.76 5.38
C LYS A 60 3.30 14.67 4.83
N PRO A 61 3.50 14.59 3.51
CA PRO A 61 4.25 13.50 2.89
C PRO A 61 5.68 13.46 3.42
N TYR A 62 6.15 12.27 3.78
CA TYR A 62 7.47 12.08 4.34
C TYR A 62 8.50 11.68 3.28
N ASP A 63 8.12 10.84 2.33
CA ASP A 63 9.00 10.32 1.28
C ASP A 63 8.76 10.99 -0.09
N ALA A 64 9.64 10.74 -1.03
CA ALA A 64 9.55 11.29 -2.39
C ALA A 64 8.28 10.84 -3.12
N TYR A 65 7.82 9.61 -2.87
CA TYR A 65 6.60 9.10 -3.49
C TYR A 65 5.35 9.85 -3.00
N GLY A 66 5.21 10.02 -1.70
CA GLY A 66 4.10 10.78 -1.13
C GLY A 66 4.09 12.24 -1.62
N ARG A 67 5.27 12.88 -1.72
CA ARG A 67 5.40 14.23 -2.28
C ARG A 67 4.96 14.30 -3.74
N GLN A 68 5.42 13.35 -4.58
CA GLN A 68 5.03 13.29 -5.99
C GLN A 68 3.52 13.06 -6.16
N LYS A 69 2.92 12.20 -5.34
CA LYS A 69 1.46 11.99 -5.36
C LYS A 69 0.71 13.26 -4.96
N LEU A 70 1.15 13.96 -3.92
CA LEU A 70 0.51 15.22 -3.50
C LEU A 70 0.68 16.33 -4.56
N GLU A 71 1.82 16.41 -5.24
CA GLU A 71 2.04 17.34 -6.34
C GLU A 71 1.11 17.05 -7.53
N ALA A 72 0.93 15.76 -7.87
CA ALA A 72 -0.01 15.34 -8.90
C ALA A 72 -1.47 15.68 -8.50
N GLU A 73 -1.86 15.44 -7.23
CA GLU A 73 -3.17 15.87 -6.73
C GLU A 73 -3.38 17.39 -6.88
N THR A 74 -2.33 18.18 -6.62
CA THR A 74 -2.41 19.63 -6.74
C THR A 74 -2.68 20.05 -8.19
N ALA A 75 -2.01 19.43 -9.17
CA ALA A 75 -2.29 19.66 -10.59
C ALA A 75 -3.70 19.28 -10.99
N VAL A 76 -4.21 18.13 -10.51
CA VAL A 76 -5.59 17.69 -10.75
C VAL A 76 -6.61 18.67 -10.16
N ARG A 77 -6.43 19.09 -8.91
CA ARG A 77 -7.34 20.01 -8.21
C ARG A 77 -7.35 21.42 -8.79
N ALA A 78 -6.24 21.86 -9.37
CA ALA A 78 -6.13 23.16 -10.04
C ALA A 78 -6.75 23.18 -11.45
N SER A 79 -7.15 22.01 -11.97
CA SER A 79 -7.74 21.89 -13.30
C SER A 79 -9.22 22.34 -13.32
N SER A 80 -9.74 22.63 -14.51
CA SER A 80 -11.15 22.88 -14.75
C SER A 80 -12.00 21.60 -14.95
N LEU A 81 -11.39 20.43 -14.80
CA LEU A 81 -12.07 19.15 -14.99
C LEU A 81 -13.00 18.83 -13.80
N GLU A 82 -14.05 18.07 -14.04
CA GLU A 82 -14.69 17.31 -12.98
C GLU A 82 -13.73 16.22 -12.50
N TRP A 83 -13.12 16.42 -11.35
CA TRP A 83 -12.12 15.47 -10.83
C TRP A 83 -12.59 14.74 -9.58
N THR A 84 -12.09 13.55 -9.40
CA THR A 84 -12.16 12.77 -8.13
C THR A 84 -10.79 12.17 -7.84
N ILE A 85 -10.34 12.26 -6.59
CA ILE A 85 -9.06 11.71 -6.15
C ILE A 85 -9.33 10.54 -5.21
N LEU A 86 -8.82 9.35 -5.57
CA LEU A 86 -8.91 8.14 -4.76
C LEU A 86 -7.53 7.88 -4.12
N ARG A 87 -7.41 8.08 -2.79
CA ARG A 87 -6.21 7.75 -2.01
C ARG A 87 -6.29 6.31 -1.57
N LEU A 88 -5.49 5.47 -2.20
CA LEU A 88 -5.50 4.02 -2.00
C LEU A 88 -4.70 3.62 -0.76
N GLY A 89 -5.20 2.63 -0.02
CA GLY A 89 -4.43 1.82 0.91
C GLY A 89 -3.51 0.83 0.20
N ALA A 90 -3.10 -0.23 0.90
CA ALA A 90 -2.26 -1.28 0.33
C ALA A 90 -3.09 -2.19 -0.59
N VAL A 91 -2.95 -2.03 -1.91
CA VAL A 91 -3.67 -2.85 -2.90
C VAL A 91 -3.03 -4.22 -3.01
N LEU A 92 -3.83 -5.27 -2.85
CA LEU A 92 -3.42 -6.66 -2.93
C LEU A 92 -4.21 -7.41 -3.99
N SER A 93 -3.60 -8.46 -4.56
CA SER A 93 -4.26 -9.40 -5.49
C SER A 93 -4.24 -10.80 -4.92
N VAL A 94 -5.31 -11.55 -5.17
CA VAL A 94 -5.38 -12.99 -4.90
C VAL A 94 -4.63 -13.82 -5.94
N GLU A 95 -4.24 -13.21 -7.06
CA GLU A 95 -3.46 -13.90 -8.09
C GLU A 95 -2.01 -14.07 -7.62
N PRO A 96 -1.46 -15.27 -7.73
CA PRO A 96 -0.05 -15.49 -7.41
C PRO A 96 0.81 -14.62 -8.34
N PRO A 97 1.89 -14.03 -7.83
CA PRO A 97 2.84 -13.33 -8.69
C PRO A 97 3.35 -14.26 -9.79
N ALA A 98 3.38 -13.76 -11.02
CA ALA A 98 3.58 -14.53 -12.26
C ALA A 98 4.92 -15.28 -12.34
N ALA A 99 5.89 -14.99 -11.50
CA ALA A 99 7.15 -15.77 -11.37
C ALA A 99 7.88 -15.35 -10.09
N SER A 100 8.42 -16.34 -9.39
CA SER A 100 9.39 -16.23 -8.31
C SER A 100 9.01 -15.35 -7.11
N LEU A 101 9.28 -15.86 -5.94
CA LEU A 101 9.38 -15.07 -4.70
C LEU A 101 10.24 -13.83 -4.96
N ASP A 102 9.62 -12.67 -5.10
CA ASP A 102 10.37 -11.41 -5.15
C ASP A 102 10.97 -11.17 -3.76
N LEU A 103 12.23 -11.59 -3.64
CA LEU A 103 12.99 -11.46 -2.40
C LEU A 103 13.14 -9.99 -1.99
N ASP A 104 13.05 -9.05 -2.92
CA ASP A 104 13.14 -7.63 -2.64
C ASP A 104 11.83 -7.11 -2.03
N ALA A 105 10.69 -7.55 -2.56
CA ALA A 105 9.39 -7.25 -1.98
C ALA A 105 9.27 -7.84 -0.56
N LEU A 106 9.71 -9.10 -0.40
CA LEU A 106 9.72 -9.75 0.91
C LEU A 106 10.67 -9.07 1.90
N PHE A 107 11.86 -8.64 1.44
CA PHE A 107 12.80 -7.88 2.24
C PHE A 107 12.19 -6.55 2.69
N PHE A 108 11.56 -5.82 1.78
CA PHE A 108 10.92 -4.55 2.08
C PHE A 108 9.77 -4.72 3.07
N ASP A 109 8.88 -5.68 2.83
CA ASP A 109 7.78 -6.02 3.75
C ASP A 109 8.28 -6.27 5.18
N ARG A 110 9.41 -7.00 5.30
CA ARG A 110 10.02 -7.35 6.58
C ARG A 110 10.77 -6.22 7.27
N SER A 111 11.11 -5.16 6.56
CA SER A 111 11.73 -3.97 7.13
C SER A 111 10.72 -2.96 7.65
N LEU A 112 9.43 -3.13 7.32
CA LEU A 112 8.37 -2.32 7.89
C LEU A 112 8.09 -2.69 9.35
N PRO A 113 7.67 -1.73 10.20
CA PRO A 113 7.26 -2.01 11.57
C PRO A 113 6.13 -3.04 11.63
N ALA A 114 6.39 -4.20 12.25
CA ALA A 114 5.44 -5.32 12.27
C ALA A 114 4.10 -4.98 12.96
N ASP A 115 4.12 -4.06 13.91
CA ASP A 115 2.97 -3.54 14.63
C ASP A 115 2.38 -2.27 14.01
N GLY A 116 2.91 -1.81 12.87
CA GLY A 116 2.35 -0.73 12.07
C GLY A 116 0.93 -1.06 11.59
N ARG A 117 0.08 -0.05 11.50
CA ARG A 117 -1.27 -0.19 10.98
C ARG A 117 -1.25 -0.13 9.46
N THR A 118 -1.92 -1.07 8.81
CA THR A 118 -2.07 -1.11 7.36
C THR A 118 -3.48 -1.53 7.02
N GLN A 119 -4.20 -0.73 6.24
CA GLN A 119 -5.45 -1.18 5.65
C GLN A 119 -5.20 -1.61 4.21
N THR A 120 -5.48 -2.89 3.95
CA THR A 120 -5.39 -3.46 2.61
C THR A 120 -6.68 -3.27 1.84
N VAL A 121 -6.68 -3.52 0.53
CA VAL A 121 -7.86 -3.58 -0.32
C VAL A 121 -7.62 -4.57 -1.46
N ASP A 122 -8.63 -5.36 -1.79
CA ASP A 122 -8.57 -6.21 -2.99
C ASP A 122 -8.47 -5.34 -4.24
N VAL A 123 -7.62 -5.72 -5.19
CA VAL A 123 -7.44 -4.99 -6.44
C VAL A 123 -8.75 -4.86 -7.23
N ARG A 124 -9.66 -5.85 -7.11
CA ARG A 124 -10.99 -5.82 -7.74
C ARG A 124 -11.89 -4.76 -7.12
N ASP A 125 -11.83 -4.61 -5.79
CA ASP A 125 -12.55 -3.57 -5.06
C ASP A 125 -11.99 -2.18 -5.38
N ALA A 126 -10.67 -2.07 -5.48
CA ALA A 126 -10.05 -0.84 -5.95
C ALA A 126 -10.53 -0.49 -7.36
N ALA A 127 -10.56 -1.45 -8.30
CA ALA A 127 -11.08 -1.25 -9.65
C ALA A 127 -12.57 -0.87 -9.65
N ALA A 128 -13.39 -1.50 -8.79
CA ALA A 128 -14.80 -1.14 -8.61
C ALA A 128 -14.96 0.31 -8.13
N ALA A 129 -14.12 0.76 -7.18
CA ALA A 129 -14.12 2.15 -6.73
C ALA A 129 -13.80 3.14 -7.87
N PHE A 130 -12.79 2.83 -8.70
CA PHE A 130 -12.48 3.64 -9.89
C PHE A 130 -13.64 3.68 -10.87
N THR A 131 -14.24 2.54 -11.17
CA THR A 131 -15.38 2.44 -12.09
C THR A 131 -16.57 3.25 -11.57
N ALA A 132 -16.94 3.07 -10.30
CA ALA A 132 -18.04 3.81 -9.69
C ALA A 132 -17.78 5.33 -9.69
N ALA A 133 -16.55 5.77 -9.43
CA ALA A 133 -16.19 7.19 -9.41
C ALA A 133 -16.35 7.89 -10.77
N THR A 134 -16.45 7.15 -11.88
CA THR A 134 -16.68 7.74 -13.20
C THR A 134 -18.10 8.29 -13.37
N THR A 135 -19.07 7.78 -12.62
CA THR A 135 -20.50 8.13 -12.77
C THR A 135 -21.16 8.62 -11.47
N ALA A 136 -20.63 8.24 -10.30
CA ALA A 136 -21.19 8.67 -9.02
C ALA A 136 -21.07 10.19 -8.79
N ASP A 137 -21.90 10.72 -7.91
CA ASP A 137 -21.85 12.14 -7.50
C ASP A 137 -20.71 12.36 -6.48
N VAL A 138 -19.47 12.33 -6.98
CA VAL A 138 -18.23 12.48 -6.21
C VAL A 138 -17.26 13.50 -6.81
N ALA A 139 -17.72 14.32 -7.76
CA ALA A 139 -16.91 15.37 -8.35
C ALA A 139 -16.38 16.35 -7.30
N GLY A 140 -15.13 16.77 -7.42
CA GLY A 140 -14.46 17.68 -6.49
C GLY A 140 -14.13 17.06 -5.13
N THR A 141 -14.18 15.73 -4.98
CA THR A 141 -13.94 15.06 -3.69
C THR A 141 -12.68 14.22 -3.67
N ILE A 142 -12.13 14.06 -2.46
CA ILE A 142 -11.05 13.11 -2.15
C ILE A 142 -11.66 11.99 -1.30
N MET A 143 -11.39 10.74 -1.69
CA MET A 143 -11.91 9.57 -0.99
C MET A 143 -10.82 8.59 -0.62
N LEU A 144 -10.96 7.94 0.54
CA LEU A 144 -10.05 6.88 0.99
C LEU A 144 -10.58 5.52 0.52
N VAL A 145 -9.75 4.79 -0.23
CA VAL A 145 -10.09 3.48 -0.77
C VAL A 145 -9.26 2.42 -0.06
N GLY A 146 -9.91 1.72 0.86
CA GLY A 146 -9.40 0.57 1.61
C GLY A 146 -10.50 -0.48 1.72
N GLY A 147 -10.15 -1.73 1.95
CA GLY A 147 -11.12 -2.79 2.18
C GLY A 147 -11.97 -2.54 3.43
N ASP A 148 -12.90 -3.43 3.68
CA ASP A 148 -13.80 -3.39 4.84
C ASP A 148 -13.02 -3.48 6.17
N PRO A 149 -13.67 -3.45 7.34
CA PRO A 149 -12.97 -3.52 8.63
C PRO A 149 -12.08 -4.74 8.81
N SER A 150 -12.33 -5.87 8.12
CA SER A 150 -11.47 -7.05 8.18
C SER A 150 -10.09 -6.83 7.56
N HIS A 151 -9.94 -5.82 6.71
CA HIS A 151 -8.70 -5.40 6.09
C HIS A 151 -7.82 -4.47 6.96
N ARG A 152 -8.27 -4.12 8.17
CA ARG A 152 -7.48 -3.34 9.15
C ARG A 152 -6.52 -4.25 9.89
N LEU A 153 -5.34 -4.42 9.32
CA LEU A 153 -4.34 -5.40 9.75
C LEU A 153 -3.13 -4.72 10.40
N ARG A 154 -2.33 -5.52 11.11
CA ARG A 154 -0.95 -5.16 11.43
C ARG A 154 -0.04 -5.60 10.29
N GLN A 155 0.97 -4.79 10.00
CA GLN A 155 1.89 -5.06 8.87
C GLN A 155 2.49 -6.48 8.91
N GLY A 156 2.90 -6.94 10.09
CA GLY A 156 3.48 -8.28 10.26
C GLY A 156 2.52 -9.45 10.01
N GLU A 157 1.21 -9.20 10.02
CA GLU A 157 0.18 -10.22 9.81
C GLU A 157 -0.05 -10.51 8.33
N ILE A 158 0.07 -9.51 7.46
CA ILE A 158 -0.31 -9.59 6.04
C ILE A 158 0.47 -10.67 5.31
N GLY A 159 1.77 -10.51 5.20
CA GLY A 159 2.63 -11.47 4.51
C GLY A 159 2.63 -12.85 5.16
N SER A 160 2.47 -12.91 6.50
CA SER A 160 2.39 -14.17 7.25
C SER A 160 1.10 -14.94 6.96
N ALA A 161 -0.05 -14.26 6.91
CA ALA A 161 -1.34 -14.88 6.57
C ALA A 161 -1.32 -15.42 5.13
N ILE A 162 -0.89 -14.60 4.17
CA ILE A 162 -0.75 -15.02 2.77
C ILE A 162 0.17 -16.24 2.66
N ALA A 163 1.36 -16.21 3.28
CA ALA A 163 2.29 -17.33 3.25
C ALA A 163 1.70 -18.62 3.84
N THR A 164 0.84 -18.50 4.86
CA THR A 164 0.13 -19.65 5.43
C THR A 164 -0.76 -20.32 4.39
N GLU A 165 -1.46 -19.57 3.57
CA GLU A 165 -2.31 -20.10 2.51
C GLU A 165 -1.48 -20.76 1.38
N TYR A 166 -0.24 -20.29 1.15
CA TYR A 166 0.73 -20.96 0.27
C TYR A 166 1.34 -22.25 0.87
N GLY A 167 0.96 -22.60 2.10
CA GLY A 167 1.39 -23.83 2.77
C GLY A 167 2.60 -23.67 3.70
N PHE A 168 3.08 -22.44 3.93
CA PHE A 168 4.11 -22.19 4.94
C PHE A 168 3.48 -22.29 6.34
N ALA A 169 3.51 -23.47 6.94
CA ALA A 169 3.00 -23.69 8.28
C ALA A 169 3.60 -22.67 9.26
N SER A 170 2.73 -22.00 10.04
CA SER A 170 3.09 -20.89 10.94
C SER A 170 3.55 -19.60 10.25
N GLY A 171 3.28 -19.43 8.95
CA GLY A 171 3.56 -18.20 8.20
C GLY A 171 5.04 -17.83 8.12
N LEU A 172 5.29 -16.57 7.78
CA LEU A 172 6.64 -15.99 7.78
C LEU A 172 7.07 -15.58 9.21
N PRO A 173 8.38 -15.57 9.51
CA PRO A 173 8.87 -15.01 10.77
C PRO A 173 8.40 -13.59 10.97
N ALA A 174 8.01 -13.18 12.16
CA ALA A 174 7.62 -11.81 12.46
C ALA A 174 8.74 -10.81 12.14
N GLY A 175 8.37 -9.61 11.66
CA GLY A 175 9.26 -8.47 11.55
C GLY A 175 9.60 -7.88 12.91
N ARG A 176 10.39 -6.80 12.93
CA ARG A 176 10.66 -6.04 14.15
C ARG A 176 9.51 -5.07 14.44
N PRO A 177 9.23 -4.75 15.72
CA PRO A 177 8.28 -3.69 16.05
C PRO A 177 8.84 -2.33 15.66
N GLY A 178 7.96 -1.33 15.50
CA GLY A 178 8.35 0.06 15.38
C GLY A 178 8.84 0.64 16.70
N ASN A 179 9.56 1.76 16.63
CA ASN A 179 9.95 2.50 17.84
C ASN A 179 8.80 3.43 18.24
N PRO A 180 8.15 3.22 19.41
CA PRO A 180 7.04 4.06 19.85
C PRO A 180 7.43 5.51 20.10
N ASP A 181 8.72 5.76 20.38
CA ASP A 181 9.23 7.09 20.74
C ASP A 181 9.64 7.93 19.53
N ILE A 182 9.75 7.34 18.32
CA ILE A 182 10.23 7.99 17.10
C ILE A 182 9.16 7.90 16.01
N ASP A 183 8.56 9.04 15.65
CA ASP A 183 7.53 9.06 14.60
C ASP A 183 8.10 8.71 13.22
N GLU A 184 9.29 9.20 12.89
CA GLU A 184 9.97 8.96 11.63
C GLU A 184 10.36 7.49 11.40
N GLY A 185 10.36 6.66 12.44
CA GLY A 185 10.60 5.22 12.35
C GLY A 185 9.42 4.42 11.80
N TRP A 186 8.27 5.06 11.55
CA TRP A 186 7.05 4.41 11.07
C TRP A 186 6.89 4.58 9.56
N PHE A 187 6.05 3.73 8.97
CA PHE A 187 5.77 3.81 7.54
C PHE A 187 4.52 4.67 7.24
N THR A 188 4.29 4.97 5.97
CA THR A 188 3.24 5.87 5.49
C THR A 188 1.90 5.15 5.27
N THR A 189 1.56 4.24 6.18
CA THR A 189 0.30 3.48 6.16
C THR A 189 -0.45 3.64 7.48
N ASP A 190 -1.78 3.52 7.44
CA ASP A 190 -2.63 3.50 8.63
C ASP A 190 -3.98 2.85 8.31
N TRP A 191 -4.81 2.67 9.33
CA TRP A 191 -6.22 2.35 9.20
C TRP A 191 -7.02 3.60 8.81
N MET A 192 -7.99 3.42 7.95
CA MET A 192 -8.72 4.49 7.29
C MET A 192 -10.21 4.50 7.67
N ASP A 193 -10.80 5.68 7.71
CA ASP A 193 -12.24 5.87 7.67
C ASP A 193 -12.71 5.82 6.20
N THR A 194 -13.22 4.67 5.79
CA THR A 194 -13.71 4.42 4.43
C THR A 194 -15.23 4.51 4.32
N VAL A 195 -15.94 4.90 5.39
CA VAL A 195 -17.41 4.86 5.46
C VAL A 195 -18.06 5.68 4.36
N GLU A 196 -17.60 6.92 4.16
CA GLU A 196 -18.17 7.81 3.14
C GLU A 196 -17.85 7.33 1.72
N ALA A 197 -16.64 6.81 1.49
CA ALA A 197 -16.26 6.24 0.21
C ALA A 197 -17.10 4.99 -0.11
N GLN A 198 -17.30 4.09 0.86
CA GLN A 198 -18.15 2.92 0.69
C GLN A 198 -19.60 3.31 0.42
N ARG A 199 -20.13 4.29 1.15
CA ARG A 199 -21.51 4.77 0.96
C ARG A 199 -21.77 5.30 -0.45
N ARG A 200 -20.80 6.01 -1.05
CA ARG A 200 -20.94 6.63 -2.38
C ARG A 200 -20.53 5.71 -3.54
N LEU A 201 -19.54 4.86 -3.34
CA LEU A 201 -18.95 4.06 -4.42
C LEU A 201 -19.31 2.57 -4.35
N SER A 202 -19.78 2.07 -3.21
CA SER A 202 -20.23 0.67 -3.00
C SER A 202 -19.21 -0.35 -3.54
N PHE A 203 -17.93 -0.22 -3.16
CA PHE A 203 -16.85 -0.96 -3.78
C PHE A 203 -16.29 -2.13 -2.94
N GLN A 204 -16.60 -2.20 -1.63
CA GLN A 204 -16.08 -3.24 -0.72
C GLN A 204 -16.90 -4.52 -0.89
N HIS A 205 -16.44 -5.43 -1.73
CA HIS A 205 -17.10 -6.70 -2.05
C HIS A 205 -16.33 -7.93 -1.54
N HIS A 206 -15.03 -7.78 -1.26
CA HIS A 206 -14.16 -8.88 -0.85
C HIS A 206 -13.57 -8.59 0.53
N SER A 207 -13.90 -9.44 1.50
CA SER A 207 -13.29 -9.37 2.83
C SER A 207 -11.89 -9.99 2.85
N TRP A 208 -11.09 -9.65 3.86
CA TRP A 208 -9.77 -10.26 4.03
C TRP A 208 -9.84 -11.80 4.19
N PRO A 209 -10.75 -12.39 4.99
CA PRO A 209 -10.92 -13.83 5.03
C PRO A 209 -11.28 -14.46 3.67
N ASP A 210 -12.14 -13.81 2.88
CA ASP A 210 -12.50 -14.30 1.54
C ASP A 210 -11.29 -14.31 0.60
N MET A 211 -10.48 -13.26 0.61
CA MET A 211 -9.23 -13.21 -0.14
C MET A 211 -8.29 -14.36 0.23
N LEU A 212 -8.11 -14.62 1.52
CA LEU A 212 -7.27 -15.73 1.99
C LEU A 212 -7.82 -17.10 1.57
N ALA A 213 -9.15 -17.30 1.66
CA ALA A 213 -9.81 -18.50 1.20
C ALA A 213 -9.61 -18.70 -0.31
N GLU A 214 -9.78 -17.65 -1.12
CA GLU A 214 -9.57 -17.71 -2.56
C GLU A 214 -8.11 -18.01 -2.93
N ILE A 215 -7.13 -17.42 -2.23
CA ILE A 215 -5.71 -17.75 -2.41
C ILE A 215 -5.48 -19.24 -2.14
N ARG A 216 -6.03 -19.77 -1.05
CA ARG A 216 -5.95 -21.20 -0.69
C ARG A 216 -6.50 -22.08 -1.79
N ASP A 217 -7.68 -21.76 -2.31
CA ASP A 217 -8.37 -22.55 -3.33
C ASP A 217 -7.63 -22.52 -4.68
N ARG A 218 -7.10 -21.37 -5.07
CA ARG A 218 -6.29 -21.21 -6.29
C ARG A 218 -4.99 -22.03 -6.25
N ILE A 219 -4.33 -22.11 -5.09
CA ILE A 219 -3.11 -22.88 -4.91
C ILE A 219 -3.43 -24.38 -4.85
N GLY A 220 -4.56 -24.75 -4.25
CA GLY A 220 -5.05 -26.11 -4.16
C GLY A 220 -4.02 -27.09 -3.57
N TRP A 221 -3.83 -28.24 -4.22
CA TRP A 221 -2.91 -29.28 -3.77
C TRP A 221 -1.42 -28.89 -3.78
N LYS A 222 -1.02 -27.85 -4.55
CA LYS A 222 0.37 -27.36 -4.62
C LYS A 222 0.90 -26.85 -3.28
N ARG A 223 0.01 -26.56 -2.32
CA ARG A 223 0.40 -26.18 -0.94
C ARG A 223 0.97 -27.36 -0.12
N LEU A 224 0.66 -28.62 -0.48
CA LEU A 224 1.09 -29.79 0.28
C LEU A 224 2.60 -29.98 0.29
N PRO A 225 3.34 -29.95 -0.86
CA PRO A 225 4.79 -29.99 -0.85
C PRO A 225 5.42 -28.85 -0.05
N THR A 226 4.88 -27.62 -0.16
CA THR A 226 5.37 -26.47 0.60
C THR A 226 5.24 -26.71 2.10
N ARG A 227 4.12 -27.27 2.55
CA ARG A 227 3.87 -27.59 3.95
C ARG A 227 4.87 -28.60 4.50
N LEU A 228 5.21 -29.64 3.72
CA LEU A 228 6.18 -30.66 4.11
C LEU A 228 7.60 -30.09 4.19
N LEU A 229 7.96 -29.16 3.30
CA LEU A 229 9.29 -28.53 3.25
C LEU A 229 9.46 -27.37 4.24
N THR A 230 8.36 -26.85 4.81
CA THR A 230 8.38 -25.70 5.73
C THR A 230 9.38 -25.83 6.88
N PRO A 231 9.52 -26.98 7.58
CA PRO A 231 10.47 -27.12 8.67
C PRO A 231 11.93 -26.88 8.26
N ILE A 232 12.27 -27.20 7.01
CA ILE A 232 13.62 -27.04 6.43
C ILE A 232 13.82 -25.62 5.88
N VAL A 233 12.82 -25.12 5.16
CA VAL A 233 12.91 -23.84 4.43
C VAL A 233 12.82 -22.65 5.40
N ARG A 234 11.99 -22.74 6.44
CA ARG A 234 11.75 -21.64 7.38
C ARG A 234 13.00 -21.16 8.13
N PRO A 235 13.85 -22.03 8.72
CA PRO A 235 15.09 -21.57 9.36
C PRO A 235 16.08 -20.97 8.37
N LEU A 236 16.16 -21.48 7.13
CA LEU A 236 16.99 -20.91 6.06
C LEU A 236 16.50 -19.53 5.64
N LEU A 237 15.19 -19.35 5.43
CA LEU A 237 14.56 -18.07 5.17
C LEU A 237 14.79 -17.10 6.32
N ARG A 238 14.57 -17.53 7.57
CA ARG A 238 14.83 -16.73 8.76
C ARG A 238 16.27 -16.23 8.79
N ARG A 239 17.25 -17.13 8.58
CA ARG A 239 18.66 -16.76 8.55
C ARG A 239 18.99 -15.76 7.43
N ARG A 240 18.50 -15.99 6.21
CA ARG A 240 18.71 -15.06 5.07
C ARG A 240 18.05 -13.71 5.28
N LEU A 241 16.83 -13.69 5.79
CA LEU A 241 16.10 -12.45 6.08
C LEU A 241 16.77 -11.68 7.22
N THR A 242 17.17 -12.37 8.32
CA THR A 242 17.86 -11.74 9.44
C THR A 242 19.21 -11.16 9.03
N MET A 243 19.97 -11.84 8.17
CA MET A 243 21.25 -11.34 7.65
C MET A 243 21.08 -10.09 6.75
N ARG A 244 19.94 -9.92 6.09
CA ARG A 244 19.66 -8.80 5.19
C ARG A 244 18.91 -7.63 5.87
N THR A 245 18.08 -7.92 6.88
CA THR A 245 17.32 -6.89 7.63
C THR A 245 18.05 -6.41 8.88
N ALA A 246 19.21 -6.97 9.17
CA ALA A 246 19.95 -6.69 10.39
C ALA A 246 20.85 -5.46 10.28
N GLY A 247 20.25 -4.27 10.29
CA GLY A 247 20.88 -3.18 11.01
C GLY A 247 20.95 -3.54 12.52
N PRO A 248 21.91 -3.05 13.29
CA PRO A 248 22.00 -3.27 14.72
C PRO A 248 20.87 -2.47 15.42
N GLY A 249 19.73 -3.10 15.69
CA GLY A 249 18.64 -2.41 16.37
C GLY A 249 17.51 -3.32 16.81
N ARG A 250 16.85 -2.94 17.92
CA ARG A 250 15.66 -3.61 18.43
C ARG A 250 14.44 -3.36 17.55
N TYR A 251 14.39 -2.21 16.88
CA TYR A 251 13.25 -1.70 16.13
C TYR A 251 13.44 -1.82 14.62
N ALA A 252 12.35 -1.79 13.88
CA ALA A 252 12.35 -1.68 12.42
C ALA A 252 12.83 -0.28 11.99
N ASP A 253 13.49 -0.24 10.84
CA ASP A 253 13.87 1.01 10.17
C ASP A 253 13.57 0.88 8.67
N PRO A 254 12.34 1.22 8.26
CA PRO A 254 11.92 1.08 6.87
C PRO A 254 12.68 2.01 5.92
N TRP A 255 13.11 3.16 6.42
CA TRP A 255 13.76 4.18 5.58
C TRP A 255 15.23 3.85 5.35
N GLU A 256 15.93 3.32 6.34
CA GLU A 256 17.30 2.82 6.14
C GLU A 256 17.29 1.60 5.21
N ALA A 257 16.34 0.68 5.38
CA ALA A 257 16.18 -0.45 4.47
C ALA A 257 15.90 0.00 3.03
N ALA A 258 15.05 1.01 2.85
CA ALA A 258 14.77 1.59 1.54
C ALA A 258 16.02 2.29 0.97
N ARG A 259 16.79 3.01 1.78
CA ARG A 259 18.02 3.72 1.38
C ARG A 259 19.09 2.74 0.89
N ILE A 260 19.32 1.67 1.63
CA ILE A 260 20.30 0.63 1.27
C ILE A 260 19.94 -0.04 -0.06
N ARG A 261 18.64 -0.29 -0.29
CA ARG A 261 18.18 -1.10 -1.42
C ARG A 261 17.87 -0.29 -2.67
N PHE A 262 17.32 0.89 -2.52
CA PHE A 262 16.73 1.68 -3.61
C PHE A 262 17.31 3.09 -3.75
N GLY A 263 18.24 3.47 -2.88
CA GLY A 263 18.71 4.85 -2.75
C GLY A 263 17.82 5.66 -1.81
N ASP A 264 18.20 6.90 -1.52
CA ASP A 264 17.51 7.71 -0.52
C ASP A 264 16.06 8.05 -0.91
N PRO A 265 15.05 7.50 -0.20
CA PRO A 265 13.65 7.75 -0.50
C PRO A 265 13.15 9.10 0.01
N ILE A 266 13.93 9.78 0.87
CA ILE A 266 13.50 11.01 1.57
C ILE A 266 13.96 12.25 0.83
N THR A 267 15.20 12.29 0.36
CA THR A 267 15.83 13.51 -0.19
C THR A 267 15.66 13.67 -1.70
N ARG A 268 15.34 12.62 -2.44
CA ARG A 268 15.15 12.65 -3.89
C ARG A 268 13.68 12.95 -4.24
N GLY A 269 13.31 14.22 -4.14
CA GLY A 269 12.01 14.74 -4.56
C GLY A 269 12.19 15.89 -5.54
#